data_ab402ea7dc9d147d4f17aa65abd8a76c
#
_entry.id   ab402ea7dc9d147d4f17aa65abd8a76c
#
_cell.length_a   1.000
_cell.length_b   1.000
_cell.length_c   1.000
_cell.angle_alpha   90.00
_cell.angle_beta   90.00
_cell.angle_gamma   90.00
#
_symmetry.space_group_name_H-M   'P 1'
#
loop_
_entity.id
_entity.type
_entity.pdbx_description
1 polymer ?
#
loop_
_entity_poly.entity_id
_entity_poly.type
_entity_poly.pdbx_seq_one_letter_code
_entity_poly.pdbx_strand_id
1 'polypeptide(L)'
;MKRIELFWNILYYCTYALLYKCFRAIDLFRLIDNKYTRKFYKKENIFWQSLDIVKRTEEREKDFSPFILMQAGGGTCIFMIMLILTILNVVMAITHISWYGIMFRDVSNFIISFLLLVLLLYVPNQVFLFKSDKYISYFKQFRKERIN
;
A
#
# COMPACT_ATOMS: atom_id res chain seq x y z
N MET A 1 -12.98 10.36 15.17
CA MET A 1 -12.17 9.15 14.87
C MET A 1 -12.81 8.27 13.78
N LYS A 2 -14.11 7.89 13.86
CA LYS A 2 -14.75 7.03 12.85
C LYS A 2 -14.65 7.53 11.39
N ARG A 3 -14.75 8.85 11.15
CA ARG A 3 -14.66 9.41 9.77
C ARG A 3 -13.26 9.29 9.16
N ILE A 4 -12.21 9.50 9.97
CA ILE A 4 -10.81 9.36 9.52
C ILE A 4 -10.50 7.88 9.25
N GLU A 5 -10.94 7.00 10.13
CA GLU A 5 -10.81 5.55 9.96
C GLU A 5 -11.51 5.07 8.68
N LEU A 6 -12.74 5.54 8.44
CA LEU A 6 -13.49 5.22 7.21
C LEU A 6 -12.75 5.72 5.97
N PHE A 7 -12.30 6.98 5.96
CA PHE A 7 -11.53 7.55 4.85
C PHE A 7 -10.28 6.70 4.54
N TRP A 8 -9.54 6.30 5.60
CA TRP A 8 -8.33 5.50 5.44
C TRP A 8 -8.61 4.12 4.84
N ASN A 9 -9.68 3.46 5.29
CA ASN A 9 -10.10 2.16 4.76
C ASN A 9 -10.64 2.27 3.32
N ILE A 10 -11.36 3.35 2.96
CA ILE A 10 -11.78 3.61 1.58
C ILE A 10 -10.56 3.77 0.68
N LEU A 11 -9.58 4.58 1.08
CA LEU A 11 -8.35 4.80 0.31
C LEU A 11 -7.60 3.49 0.07
N TYR A 12 -7.45 2.70 1.13
CA TYR A 12 -6.79 1.39 1.04
C TYR A 12 -7.55 0.43 0.13
N TYR A 13 -8.87 0.38 0.24
CA TYR A 13 -9.72 -0.44 -0.64
C TYR A 13 -9.65 0.01 -2.10
N CYS A 14 -9.69 1.30 -2.38
CA CYS A 14 -9.57 1.83 -3.74
C CYS A 14 -8.21 1.46 -4.36
N THR A 15 -7.13 1.60 -3.59
CA THR A 15 -5.78 1.21 -4.03
C THR A 15 -5.71 -0.29 -4.30
N TYR A 16 -6.27 -1.11 -3.41
CA TYR A 16 -6.37 -2.55 -3.59
C TYR A 16 -7.17 -2.90 -4.86
N ALA A 17 -8.35 -2.32 -5.05
CA ALA A 17 -9.23 -2.60 -6.18
C ALA A 17 -8.60 -2.19 -7.53
N LEU A 18 -7.87 -1.07 -7.53
CA LEU A 18 -7.11 -0.62 -8.70
C LEU A 18 -6.01 -1.61 -9.05
N LEU A 19 -5.16 -1.95 -8.09
CA LEU A 19 -4.07 -2.91 -8.27
C LEU A 19 -4.60 -4.28 -8.70
N TYR A 20 -5.65 -4.78 -8.06
CA TYR A 20 -6.29 -6.04 -8.43
C TYR A 20 -6.72 -6.07 -9.90
N LYS A 21 -7.35 -4.97 -10.38
CA LYS A 21 -7.72 -4.85 -11.79
C LYS A 21 -6.51 -4.79 -12.71
N CYS A 22 -5.47 -4.03 -12.36
CA CYS A 22 -4.24 -3.94 -13.13
C CYS A 22 -3.54 -5.30 -13.21
N PHE A 23 -3.36 -6.00 -12.10
CA PHE A 23 -2.75 -7.33 -12.08
C PHE A 23 -3.55 -8.36 -12.88
N ARG A 24 -4.88 -8.30 -12.81
CA ARG A 24 -5.76 -9.18 -13.59
C ARG A 24 -5.74 -8.84 -15.08
N ALA A 25 -5.68 -7.56 -15.46
CA ALA A 25 -5.65 -7.14 -16.87
C ALA A 25 -4.33 -7.51 -17.55
N ILE A 26 -3.20 -7.41 -16.84
CA ILE A 26 -1.87 -7.69 -17.38
C ILE A 26 -1.56 -9.20 -17.33
N ASP A 27 -2.31 -9.97 -16.49
CA ASP A 27 -2.05 -11.38 -16.17
C ASP A 27 -0.54 -11.64 -15.97
N LEU A 28 0.09 -10.74 -15.19
CA LEU A 28 1.54 -10.71 -14.98
C LEU A 28 2.06 -12.06 -14.47
N PHE A 29 1.25 -12.77 -13.69
CA PHE A 29 1.58 -14.11 -13.22
C PHE A 29 1.65 -15.12 -14.37
N ARG A 30 0.79 -15.00 -15.39
CA ARG A 30 0.79 -15.88 -16.56
C ARG A 30 1.94 -15.56 -17.51
N LEU A 31 2.34 -14.28 -17.61
CA LEU A 31 3.51 -13.84 -18.35
C LEU A 31 4.81 -14.35 -17.71
N ILE A 32 4.90 -14.30 -16.39
CA ILE A 32 6.08 -14.73 -15.64
C ILE A 32 6.10 -16.24 -15.46
N ASP A 33 4.94 -16.91 -15.22
CA ASP A 33 4.79 -18.35 -15.02
C ASP A 33 4.42 -19.06 -16.33
N ASN A 34 5.25 -18.91 -17.32
CA ASN A 34 5.04 -19.57 -18.58
C ASN A 34 6.04 -20.77 -18.73
N LYS A 35 5.71 -21.73 -19.61
CA LYS A 35 6.49 -22.96 -19.85
C LYS A 35 7.97 -22.69 -20.22
N TYR A 36 8.23 -21.54 -20.85
CA TYR A 36 9.57 -21.14 -21.28
C TYR A 36 10.39 -20.59 -20.10
N THR A 37 9.81 -19.75 -19.26
CA THR A 37 10.49 -19.18 -18.08
C THR A 37 10.80 -20.27 -17.05
N ARG A 38 9.89 -21.24 -16.84
CA ARG A 38 10.14 -22.39 -15.95
C ARG A 38 11.28 -23.30 -16.45
N LYS A 39 11.52 -23.37 -17.76
CA LYS A 39 12.62 -24.15 -18.35
C LYS A 39 13.98 -23.48 -18.13
N PHE A 40 14.04 -22.16 -18.12
CA PHE A 40 15.27 -21.39 -17.92
C PHE A 40 15.68 -21.30 -16.44
N TYR A 41 14.74 -21.28 -15.51
CA TYR A 41 15.01 -21.18 -14.09
C TYR A 41 14.85 -22.55 -13.44
N LYS A 42 15.95 -23.08 -12.90
CA LYS A 42 15.93 -24.34 -12.13
C LYS A 42 14.90 -24.23 -10.99
N LYS A 43 14.20 -25.34 -10.74
CA LYS A 43 13.10 -25.50 -9.78
C LYS A 43 13.41 -25.06 -8.32
N GLU A 44 14.68 -24.83 -8.00
CA GLU A 44 15.21 -24.47 -6.67
C GLU A 44 15.37 -22.96 -6.45
N ASN A 45 14.92 -22.11 -7.37
CA ASN A 45 15.06 -20.67 -7.21
C ASN A 45 14.04 -20.16 -6.18
N ILE A 46 14.53 -19.44 -5.15
CA ILE A 46 13.74 -18.82 -4.06
C ILE A 46 12.56 -17.99 -4.61
N PHE A 47 12.74 -17.35 -5.76
CA PHE A 47 11.70 -16.58 -6.43
C PHE A 47 10.47 -17.43 -6.83
N TRP A 48 10.68 -18.63 -7.38
CA TRP A 48 9.59 -19.53 -7.79
C TRP A 48 8.90 -20.15 -6.58
N GLN A 49 9.64 -20.44 -5.53
CA GLN A 49 9.06 -20.92 -4.27
C GLN A 49 8.16 -19.86 -3.63
N SER A 50 8.58 -18.59 -3.62
CA SER A 50 7.76 -17.49 -3.11
C SER A 50 6.51 -17.26 -3.96
N LEU A 51 6.59 -17.40 -5.28
CA LEU A 51 5.47 -17.29 -6.19
C LEU A 51 4.44 -18.42 -6.01
N ASP A 52 4.91 -19.66 -5.79
CA ASP A 52 4.05 -20.80 -5.50
C ASP A 52 3.38 -20.68 -4.11
N ILE A 53 4.08 -20.10 -3.11
CA ILE A 53 3.49 -19.79 -1.80
C ILE A 53 2.38 -18.76 -1.96
N VAL A 54 2.62 -17.68 -2.71
CA VAL A 54 1.60 -16.63 -2.96
C VAL A 54 0.38 -17.22 -3.64
N LYS A 55 0.55 -18.03 -4.68
CA LYS A 55 -0.57 -18.72 -5.37
C LYS A 55 -1.37 -19.62 -4.43
N ARG A 56 -0.70 -20.45 -3.63
CA ARG A 56 -1.37 -21.34 -2.66
C ARG A 56 -2.12 -20.55 -1.57
N THR A 57 -1.61 -19.38 -1.20
CA THR A 57 -2.26 -18.51 -0.22
C THR A 57 -3.49 -17.84 -0.83
N GLU A 58 -3.42 -17.40 -2.10
CA GLU A 58 -4.58 -16.89 -2.84
C GLU A 58 -5.69 -17.93 -2.99
N GLU A 59 -5.34 -19.19 -3.26
CA GLU A 59 -6.31 -20.29 -3.36
C GLU A 59 -6.96 -20.63 -2.01
N ARG A 60 -6.24 -20.47 -0.89
CA ARG A 60 -6.75 -20.73 0.47
C ARG A 60 -7.60 -19.59 1.00
N GLU A 61 -7.17 -18.35 0.78
CA GLU A 61 -7.89 -17.15 1.19
C GLU A 61 -8.80 -16.66 0.06
N LYS A 62 -9.91 -17.35 -0.16
CA LYS A 62 -10.91 -17.06 -1.22
C LYS A 62 -11.40 -15.61 -1.30
N ASP A 63 -11.04 -14.74 -0.34
CA ASP A 63 -11.57 -13.38 -0.26
C ASP A 63 -10.61 -12.30 -0.76
N PHE A 64 -9.30 -12.33 -0.42
CA PHE A 64 -8.36 -11.25 -0.78
C PHE A 64 -6.94 -11.77 -0.98
N SER A 65 -6.27 -11.33 -2.06
CA SER A 65 -4.87 -11.68 -2.32
C SER A 65 -3.91 -10.98 -1.34
N PRO A 66 -3.14 -11.72 -0.53
CA PRO A 66 -2.19 -11.12 0.42
C PRO A 66 -1.11 -10.29 -0.27
N PHE A 67 -0.67 -10.73 -1.45
CA PHE A 67 0.30 -10.00 -2.25
C PHE A 67 -0.22 -8.62 -2.67
N ILE A 68 -1.45 -8.57 -3.19
CA ILE A 68 -2.07 -7.31 -3.61
C ILE A 68 -2.38 -6.42 -2.39
N LEU A 69 -2.74 -7.01 -1.25
CA LEU A 69 -2.91 -6.26 0.01
C LEU A 69 -1.62 -5.57 0.45
N MET A 70 -0.49 -6.28 0.39
CA MET A 70 0.81 -5.70 0.73
C MET A 70 1.19 -4.54 -0.21
N GLN A 71 0.99 -4.72 -1.53
CA GLN A 71 1.22 -3.67 -2.53
C GLN A 71 0.26 -2.48 -2.35
N ALA A 72 -0.99 -2.75 -2.00
CA ALA A 72 -1.97 -1.70 -1.70
C ALA A 72 -1.58 -0.88 -0.48
N GLY A 73 -1.01 -1.52 0.56
CA GLY A 73 -0.45 -0.82 1.72
C GLY A 73 0.66 0.15 1.32
N GLY A 74 1.61 -0.30 0.50
CA GLY A 74 2.66 0.56 -0.06
C GLY A 74 2.11 1.72 -0.90
N GLY A 75 1.15 1.43 -1.79
CA GLY A 75 0.49 2.44 -2.61
C GLY A 75 -0.26 3.49 -1.79
N THR A 76 -0.94 3.06 -0.72
CA THR A 76 -1.60 3.98 0.23
C THR A 76 -0.59 4.88 0.94
N CYS A 77 0.56 4.34 1.37
CA CYS A 77 1.64 5.14 1.96
C CYS A 77 2.18 6.18 0.98
N ILE A 78 2.43 5.80 -0.28
CA ILE A 78 2.90 6.72 -1.32
C ILE A 78 1.89 7.86 -1.53
N PHE A 79 0.61 7.54 -1.66
CA PHE A 79 -0.44 8.55 -1.81
C PHE A 79 -0.46 9.51 -0.63
N MET A 80 -0.32 9.02 0.60
CA MET A 80 -0.28 9.87 1.80
C MET A 80 0.96 10.74 1.85
N ILE A 81 2.12 10.24 1.43
CA ILE A 81 3.34 11.06 1.30
C ILE A 81 3.08 12.22 0.32
N MET A 82 2.54 11.94 -0.85
CA MET A 82 2.23 12.96 -1.85
C MET A 82 1.25 14.01 -1.31
N LEU A 83 0.22 13.57 -0.58
CA LEU A 83 -0.74 14.48 0.05
C LEU A 83 -0.06 15.38 1.10
N ILE A 84 0.78 14.82 1.97
CA ILE A 84 1.53 15.58 2.98
C ILE A 84 2.45 16.60 2.31
N LEU A 85 3.21 16.19 1.30
CA LEU A 85 4.09 17.10 0.55
C LEU A 85 3.30 18.22 -0.12
N THR A 86 2.13 17.93 -0.66
CA THR A 86 1.26 18.94 -1.25
C THR A 86 0.80 19.95 -0.22
N ILE A 87 0.34 19.49 0.95
CA ILE A 87 -0.06 20.36 2.07
C ILE A 87 1.11 21.25 2.53
N LEU A 88 2.30 20.65 2.71
CA LEU A 88 3.50 21.40 3.11
C LEU A 88 3.89 22.45 2.07
N ASN A 89 3.77 22.16 0.77
CA ASN A 89 4.03 23.14 -0.28
C ASN A 89 3.01 24.28 -0.28
N VAL A 90 1.73 23.98 -0.02
CA VAL A 90 0.69 25.02 0.11
C VAL A 90 0.97 25.91 1.34
N VAL A 91 1.33 25.30 2.48
CA VAL A 91 1.71 26.06 3.68
C VAL A 91 2.94 26.93 3.40
N MET A 92 3.95 26.42 2.71
CA MET A 92 5.13 27.20 2.31
C MET A 92 4.76 28.38 1.42
N ALA A 93 3.84 28.22 0.48
CA ALA A 93 3.39 29.29 -0.39
C ALA A 93 2.66 30.42 0.39
N ILE A 94 1.90 30.05 1.42
CA ILE A 94 1.15 31.01 2.27
C ILE A 94 2.05 31.70 3.28
N THR A 95 2.95 30.94 3.95
CA THR A 95 3.76 31.45 5.07
C THR A 95 5.11 31.99 4.65
N HIS A 96 5.55 31.74 3.41
CA HIS A 96 6.90 32.03 2.89
C HIS A 96 8.03 31.33 3.70
N ILE A 97 7.70 30.35 4.56
CA ILE A 97 8.68 29.58 5.34
C ILE A 97 9.03 28.31 4.55
N SER A 98 10.31 28.20 4.14
CA SER A 98 10.80 27.01 3.44
C SER A 98 11.01 25.86 4.43
N TRP A 99 10.08 24.89 4.45
CA TRP A 99 10.24 23.67 5.24
C TRP A 99 11.39 22.80 4.72
N TYR A 100 11.69 22.87 3.43
CA TYR A 100 12.89 22.21 2.85
C TYR A 100 14.17 22.80 3.45
N GLY A 101 14.25 24.13 3.58
CA GLY A 101 15.40 24.79 4.21
C GLY A 101 15.55 24.39 5.67
N ILE A 102 14.46 24.15 6.40
CA ILE A 102 14.51 23.66 7.78
C ILE A 102 14.95 22.19 7.83
N MET A 103 14.36 21.33 6.99
CA MET A 103 14.62 19.90 6.96
C MET A 103 16.07 19.59 6.57
N PHE A 104 16.61 20.29 5.58
CA PHE A 104 17.96 20.03 5.05
C PHE A 104 19.04 20.95 5.65
N ARG A 105 18.72 21.70 6.73
CA ARG A 105 19.66 22.61 7.38
C ARG A 105 20.86 21.88 7.99
N ASP A 106 20.59 20.76 8.64
CA ASP A 106 21.58 19.87 9.24
C ASP A 106 21.08 18.41 9.31
N VAL A 107 22.00 17.49 9.59
CA VAL A 107 21.72 16.06 9.64
C VAL A 107 20.69 15.72 10.72
N SER A 108 20.72 16.40 11.86
CA SER A 108 19.79 16.17 12.97
C SER A 108 18.36 16.52 12.59
N ASN A 109 18.17 17.69 11.94
CA ASN A 109 16.85 18.11 11.44
C ASN A 109 16.32 17.16 10.37
N PHE A 110 17.18 16.67 9.50
CA PHE A 110 16.81 15.68 8.51
C PHE A 110 16.31 14.38 9.16
N ILE A 111 17.06 13.84 10.12
CA ILE A 111 16.70 12.60 10.83
C ILE A 111 15.38 12.77 11.59
N ILE A 112 15.21 13.88 12.32
CA ILE A 112 13.98 14.16 13.08
C ILE A 112 12.78 14.26 12.12
N SER A 113 12.91 15.00 11.02
CA SER A 113 11.85 15.16 10.03
C SER A 113 11.48 13.82 9.37
N PHE A 114 12.47 12.99 9.06
CA PHE A 114 12.26 11.66 8.51
C PHE A 114 11.54 10.74 9.50
N LEU A 115 11.96 10.72 10.77
CA LEU A 115 11.29 9.93 11.81
C LEU A 115 9.85 10.37 12.03
N LEU A 116 9.59 11.69 12.04
CA LEU A 116 8.23 12.21 12.13
C LEU A 116 7.37 11.77 10.96
N LEU A 117 7.89 11.79 9.73
CA LEU A 117 7.19 11.32 8.54
C LEU A 117 6.86 9.83 8.64
N VAL A 118 7.83 9.01 9.06
CA VAL A 118 7.63 7.56 9.25
C VAL A 118 6.54 7.30 10.29
N LEU A 119 6.58 7.98 11.43
CA LEU A 119 5.56 7.86 12.48
C LEU A 119 4.17 8.25 11.97
N LEU A 120 4.09 9.35 11.22
CA LEU A 120 2.84 9.88 10.67
C LEU A 120 2.21 8.95 9.63
N LEU A 121 3.00 8.13 8.97
CA LEU A 121 2.53 7.09 8.05
C LEU A 121 2.23 5.76 8.76
N TYR A 122 3.13 5.35 9.65
CA TYR A 122 3.05 4.06 10.32
C TYR A 122 1.88 3.97 11.31
N VAL A 123 1.72 4.98 12.17
CA VAL A 123 0.72 4.96 13.23
C VAL A 123 -0.72 4.86 12.69
N PRO A 124 -1.15 5.67 11.71
CA PRO A 124 -2.49 5.52 11.14
C PRO A 124 -2.71 4.16 10.47
N ASN A 125 -1.72 3.65 9.74
CA ASN A 125 -1.83 2.33 9.12
C ASN A 125 -2.04 1.24 10.16
N GLN A 126 -1.25 1.24 11.26
CA GLN A 126 -1.42 0.27 12.33
C GLN A 126 -2.77 0.39 13.02
N VAL A 127 -3.18 1.61 13.36
CA VAL A 127 -4.40 1.85 14.14
C VAL A 127 -5.67 1.65 13.32
N PHE A 128 -5.69 2.09 12.07
CA PHE A 128 -6.91 2.14 11.26
C PHE A 128 -7.08 0.95 10.32
N LEU A 129 -5.98 0.31 9.90
CA LEU A 129 -6.05 -0.84 9.00
C LEU A 129 -5.78 -2.15 9.73
N PHE A 130 -4.60 -2.29 10.32
CA PHE A 130 -4.11 -3.60 10.76
C PHE A 130 -4.54 -3.98 12.17
N LYS A 131 -4.87 -3.04 13.04
CA LYS A 131 -5.36 -3.36 14.38
C LYS A 131 -6.68 -4.13 14.32
N SER A 132 -6.66 -5.39 14.73
CA SER A 132 -7.82 -6.31 14.71
C SER A 132 -8.39 -6.57 13.30
N ASP A 133 -7.51 -6.54 12.29
CA ASP A 133 -7.87 -6.81 10.89
C ASP A 133 -9.09 -6.01 10.37
N LYS A 134 -9.20 -4.76 10.82
CA LYS A 134 -10.33 -3.89 10.50
C LYS A 134 -10.56 -3.73 9.01
N TYR A 135 -9.50 -3.66 8.21
CA TYR A 135 -9.60 -3.54 6.76
C TYR A 135 -10.43 -4.67 6.13
N ILE A 136 -10.38 -5.91 6.68
CA ILE A 136 -11.17 -7.04 6.16
C ILE A 136 -12.67 -6.77 6.28
N SER A 137 -13.12 -6.25 7.44
CA SER A 137 -14.53 -5.93 7.66
C SER A 137 -15.03 -4.83 6.73
N TYR A 138 -14.24 -3.78 6.55
CA TYR A 138 -14.54 -2.69 5.60
C TYR A 138 -14.54 -3.17 4.15
N PHE A 139 -13.59 -4.00 3.75
CA PHE A 139 -13.53 -4.55 2.40
C PHE A 139 -14.76 -5.42 2.07
N LYS A 140 -15.20 -6.24 3.03
CA LYS A 140 -16.44 -7.03 2.88
C LYS A 140 -17.69 -6.14 2.74
N GLN A 141 -17.74 -5.04 3.50
CA GLN A 141 -18.82 -4.05 3.39
C GLN A 141 -18.81 -3.36 2.02
N PHE A 142 -17.70 -2.78 1.59
CA PHE A 142 -17.58 -2.06 0.31
C PHE A 142 -17.83 -2.97 -0.90
N ARG A 143 -17.48 -4.25 -0.79
CA ARG A 143 -17.78 -5.23 -1.84
C ARG A 143 -19.28 -5.49 -1.95
N LYS A 144 -20.01 -5.54 -0.84
CA LYS A 144 -21.48 -5.68 -0.83
C LYS A 144 -22.18 -4.46 -1.40
N GLU A 145 -21.77 -3.26 -1.01
CA GLU A 145 -22.36 -2.00 -1.47
C GLU A 145 -22.16 -1.78 -2.98
N ARG A 146 -21.14 -2.36 -3.59
CA ARG A 146 -20.88 -2.27 -5.03
C ARG A 146 -21.74 -3.24 -5.86
N ILE A 147 -22.34 -4.25 -5.26
CA ILE A 147 -23.15 -5.26 -5.97
C ILE A 147 -24.62 -4.83 -6.04
N ASN A 148 -25.01 -3.84 -5.24
CA ASN A 148 -26.34 -3.20 -5.27
C ASN A 148 -26.31 -1.90 -6.08
#